data_d6e37672812dd4d47bf9a0a3652a47f2
#
_entry.id   d6e37672812dd4d47bf9a0a3652a47f2
#
_cell.length_a   1.000
_cell.length_b   1.000
_cell.length_c   1.000
_cell.angle_alpha   90.00
_cell.angle_beta   90.00
_cell.angle_gamma   90.00
#
_symmetry.space_group_name_H-M   'P 1'
#
loop_
_entity.id
_entity.type
_entity.pdbx_description
1 polymer ?
#
loop_
_entity_poly.entity_id
_entity_poly.type
_entity_poly.pdbx_seq_one_letter_code
_entity_poly.pdbx_strand_id
1 'polypeptide(L)'
;MADLKYQPVSHNHDSFIAKAKKREGFKKAYEDLEEEYALVKEMLTARARLGLSQEAVAELMGTTKSAISRLEAAGKHAPSMTTLRKYARAVGCHLEIKFVAEHA
;
A
#
# COMPACT_ATOMS: atom_id res chain seq x y z
N MET A 1 -35.45 -4.12 20.24
CA MET A 1 -35.36 -4.38 19.62
C MET A 1 -35.30 -4.97 18.98
N ALA A 2 -35.48 -4.99 19.03
CA ALA A 2 -35.43 -5.51 18.33
C ALA A 2 -35.29 -5.89 17.46
N ASP A 3 -35.45 -5.77 17.62
CA ASP A 3 -35.31 -6.15 16.83
C ASP A 3 -35.04 -6.51 16.12
N LEU A 4 -35.48 -6.43 16.49
CA LEU A 4 -35.28 -6.81 15.83
C LEU A 4 -35.01 -7.32 15.07
N LYS A 5 -35.49 -7.53 15.41
CA LYS A 5 -35.28 -8.01 14.73
C LYS A 5 -34.97 -8.48 13.86
N TYR A 6 -35.24 -8.52 13.75
CA TYR A 6 -34.89 -8.93 12.80
C TYR A 6 -34.89 -9.70 12.10
N GLN A 7 -35.40 -10.03 12.10
CA GLN A 7 -35.43 -10.68 11.29
C GLN A 7 -35.23 -11.31 10.44
N PRO A 8 -35.50 -11.67 10.23
CA PRO A 8 -35.31 -12.41 9.42
C PRO A 8 -34.96 -12.66 8.54
N VAL A 9 -34.65 -12.72 8.24
CA VAL A 9 -34.36 -13.13 7.70
C VAL A 9 -34.09 -13.86 6.57
N SER A 10 -34.49 -14.40 6.24
CA SER A 10 -34.54 -15.38 5.25
C SER A 10 -34.22 -14.89 3.92
N HIS A 11 -34.95 -14.09 3.49
CA HIS A 11 -34.77 -13.41 2.30
C HIS A 11 -33.42 -12.95 2.15
N ASN A 12 -32.73 -13.14 3.11
CA ASN A 12 -31.52 -12.46 3.16
C ASN A 12 -30.32 -13.23 2.77
N HIS A 13 -30.51 -14.34 2.11
CA HIS A 13 -29.41 -15.11 1.60
C HIS A 13 -28.57 -14.27 0.62
N ASP A 14 -29.23 -13.64 -0.36
CA ASP A 14 -28.52 -12.80 -1.33
C ASP A 14 -27.89 -11.59 -0.66
N SER A 15 -28.61 -11.02 0.31
CA SER A 15 -28.12 -9.90 1.07
C SER A 15 -26.90 -10.28 1.91
N PHE A 16 -26.95 -11.47 2.50
CA PHE A 16 -25.84 -12.00 3.28
C PHE A 16 -24.59 -12.22 2.40
N ILE A 17 -24.78 -12.78 1.22
CA ILE A 17 -23.69 -12.99 0.29
C ILE A 17 -23.09 -11.66 -0.17
N ALA A 18 -23.94 -10.69 -0.44
CA ALA A 18 -23.48 -9.37 -0.84
C ALA A 18 -22.64 -8.72 0.26
N LYS A 19 -23.09 -8.87 1.50
CA LYS A 19 -22.34 -8.33 2.65
C LYS A 19 -21.00 -9.05 2.83
N ALA A 20 -20.98 -10.36 2.62
CA ALA A 20 -19.76 -11.14 2.74
C ALA A 20 -18.74 -10.71 1.67
N LYS A 21 -19.20 -10.53 0.43
CA LYS A 21 -18.34 -10.06 -0.65
C LYS A 21 -17.81 -8.66 -0.38
N LYS A 22 -18.64 -7.81 0.15
CA LYS A 22 -18.23 -6.46 0.48
C LYS A 22 -17.16 -6.47 1.58
N ARG A 23 -17.32 -7.36 2.54
CA ARG A 23 -16.35 -7.50 3.63
C ARG A 23 -15.01 -8.01 3.10
N GLU A 24 -15.03 -8.96 2.19
CA GLU A 24 -13.81 -9.46 1.56
C GLU A 24 -13.11 -8.39 0.75
N GLY A 25 -13.87 -7.59 0.00
CA GLY A 25 -13.31 -6.48 -0.75
C GLY A 25 -12.68 -5.46 0.15
N PHE A 26 -13.31 -5.17 1.27
CA PHE A 26 -12.77 -4.24 2.24
C PHE A 26 -11.48 -4.78 2.87
N LYS A 27 -11.48 -6.06 3.22
CA LYS A 27 -10.30 -6.70 3.80
C LYS A 27 -9.13 -6.69 2.82
N LYS A 28 -9.40 -6.99 1.55
CA LYS A 28 -8.35 -6.98 0.54
C LYS A 28 -7.78 -5.58 0.36
N ALA A 29 -8.64 -4.57 0.31
CA ALA A 29 -8.20 -3.20 0.18
C ALA A 29 -7.34 -2.78 1.37
N TYR A 30 -7.72 -3.22 2.55
CA TYR A 30 -6.95 -2.94 3.77
C TYR A 30 -5.58 -3.59 3.71
N GLU A 31 -5.52 -4.85 3.28
CA GLU A 31 -4.26 -5.58 3.17
C GLU A 31 -3.34 -4.95 2.12
N ASP A 32 -3.92 -4.56 0.99
CA ASP A 32 -3.15 -3.88 -0.06
C ASP A 32 -2.55 -2.58 0.47
N LEU A 33 -3.33 -1.85 1.24
CA LEU A 33 -2.88 -0.60 1.83
C LEU A 33 -1.77 -0.82 2.85
N GLU A 34 -1.86 -1.91 3.61
CA GLU A 34 -0.79 -2.26 4.55
C GLU A 34 0.52 -2.52 3.84
N GLU A 35 0.46 -3.19 2.69
CA GLU A 35 1.65 -3.45 1.90
C GLU A 35 2.27 -2.15 1.38
N GLU A 36 1.41 -1.22 0.97
CA GLU A 36 1.87 0.09 0.52
C GLU A 36 2.51 0.86 1.65
N TYR A 37 1.93 0.83 2.83
CA TYR A 37 2.52 1.48 3.99
C TYR A 37 3.87 0.87 4.36
N ALA A 38 3.98 -0.46 4.27
CA ALA A 38 5.23 -1.14 4.55
C ALA A 38 6.32 -0.70 3.57
N LEU A 39 5.97 -0.59 2.30
CA LEU A 39 6.92 -0.13 1.29
C LEU A 39 7.36 1.30 1.55
N VAL A 40 6.40 2.19 1.82
CA VAL A 40 6.71 3.59 2.10
C VAL A 40 7.62 3.70 3.32
N LYS A 41 7.36 2.91 4.33
CA LYS A 41 8.19 2.91 5.54
C LYS A 41 9.63 2.52 5.22
N GLU A 42 9.81 1.51 4.34
CA GLU A 42 11.14 1.10 3.90
C GLU A 42 11.84 2.24 3.15
N MET A 43 11.11 2.91 2.28
CA MET A 43 11.64 4.02 1.51
C MET A 43 12.09 5.15 2.42
N LEU A 44 11.24 5.54 3.36
CA LEU A 44 11.55 6.63 4.28
C LEU A 44 12.72 6.27 5.19
N THR A 45 12.79 5.05 5.66
CA THR A 45 13.88 4.58 6.49
C THR A 45 15.21 4.65 5.74
N ALA A 46 15.21 4.20 4.49
CA ALA A 46 16.41 4.22 3.67
C ALA A 46 16.86 5.65 3.40
N ARG A 47 15.91 6.54 3.10
CA ARG A 47 16.23 7.95 2.85
C ARG A 47 16.79 8.60 4.11
N ALA A 48 16.17 8.34 5.26
CA ALA A 48 16.62 8.92 6.54
C ALA A 48 18.00 8.45 6.91
N ARG A 49 18.34 7.21 6.58
CA ARG A 49 19.67 6.66 6.89
C ARG A 49 20.79 7.48 6.28
N LEU A 50 20.56 8.05 5.10
CA LEU A 50 21.54 8.90 4.44
C LEU A 50 21.31 10.38 4.71
N GLY A 51 20.27 10.73 5.46
CA GLY A 51 19.97 12.13 5.74
C GLY A 51 19.55 12.92 4.51
N LEU A 52 18.98 12.25 3.50
CA LEU A 52 18.59 12.92 2.26
C LEU A 52 17.21 13.52 2.37
N SER A 53 17.05 14.72 1.82
CA SER A 53 15.76 15.37 1.70
C SER A 53 15.02 14.83 0.47
N GLN A 54 13.72 15.08 0.39
CA GLN A 54 12.96 14.74 -0.81
C GLN A 54 13.54 15.44 -2.04
N GLU A 55 13.99 16.65 -1.88
CA GLU A 55 14.60 17.40 -2.98
C GLU A 55 15.90 16.75 -3.46
N ALA A 56 16.72 16.29 -2.53
CA ALA A 56 17.97 15.63 -2.88
C ALA A 56 17.71 14.33 -3.63
N VAL A 57 16.72 13.54 -3.17
CA VAL A 57 16.35 12.30 -3.86
C VAL A 57 15.79 12.60 -5.25
N ALA A 58 14.96 13.65 -5.34
CA ALA A 58 14.40 14.05 -6.63
C ALA A 58 15.51 14.38 -7.63
N GLU A 59 16.50 15.11 -7.17
CA GLU A 59 17.63 15.47 -8.02
C GLU A 59 18.39 14.24 -8.48
N LEU A 60 18.66 13.34 -7.56
CA LEU A 60 19.37 12.10 -7.89
C LEU A 60 18.59 11.23 -8.89
N MET A 61 17.27 11.27 -8.83
CA MET A 61 16.41 10.50 -9.71
C MET A 61 16.07 11.24 -11.01
N GLY A 62 16.42 12.51 -11.12
CA GLY A 62 16.07 13.31 -12.28
C GLY A 62 14.60 13.63 -12.35
N THR A 63 13.97 13.88 -11.21
CA THR A 63 12.54 14.17 -11.14
C THR A 63 12.28 15.35 -10.19
N THR A 64 11.03 15.57 -9.82
CA THR A 64 10.65 16.71 -8.98
C THR A 64 10.38 16.28 -7.55
N LYS A 65 10.47 17.23 -6.63
CA LYS A 65 10.12 16.99 -5.23
C LYS A 65 8.68 16.50 -5.11
N SER A 66 7.78 17.06 -5.92
CA SER A 66 6.38 16.65 -5.93
C SER A 66 6.23 15.18 -6.28
N ALA A 67 7.02 14.70 -7.24
CA ALA A 67 6.98 13.30 -7.63
C ALA A 67 7.46 12.40 -6.49
N ILE A 68 8.51 12.81 -5.78
CA ILE A 68 9.00 12.06 -4.63
C ILE A 68 7.98 12.06 -3.52
N SER A 69 7.35 13.20 -3.27
CA SER A 69 6.31 13.29 -2.25
C SER A 69 5.17 12.32 -2.53
N ARG A 70 4.78 12.19 -3.81
CA ARG A 70 3.74 11.24 -4.20
C ARG A 70 4.19 9.79 -4.05
N LEU A 71 5.45 9.50 -4.37
CA LEU A 71 5.99 8.16 -4.19
C LEU A 71 5.98 7.74 -2.73
N GLU A 72 6.21 8.68 -1.84
CA GLU A 72 6.28 8.40 -0.41
C GLU A 72 4.94 8.51 0.28
N ALA A 73 3.86 8.63 -0.48
CA ALA A 73 2.50 8.69 0.05
C ALA A 73 1.76 7.40 -0.28
N ALA A 74 1.41 6.63 0.74
CA ALA A 74 0.66 5.40 0.55
C ALA A 74 -0.76 5.69 0.10
N GLY A 75 -1.38 4.74 -0.59
CA GLY A 75 -2.79 4.81 -0.95
C GLY A 75 -3.08 5.49 -2.27
N LYS A 76 -2.08 5.90 -3.00
CA LYS A 76 -2.27 6.55 -4.30
C LYS A 76 -2.10 5.54 -5.42
N HIS A 77 -0.87 5.32 -5.83
CA HIS A 77 -0.54 4.34 -6.84
C HIS A 77 0.68 3.59 -6.39
N ALA A 78 0.71 2.32 -6.71
CA ALA A 78 1.94 1.56 -6.51
C ALA A 78 2.96 2.06 -7.54
N PRO A 79 4.18 2.40 -7.12
CA PRO A 79 5.20 2.79 -8.08
C PRO A 79 5.62 1.62 -8.95
N SER A 80 6.10 1.92 -10.16
CA SER A 80 6.60 0.88 -11.04
C SER A 80 7.91 0.31 -10.50
N MET A 81 8.27 -0.87 -10.98
CA MET A 81 9.55 -1.48 -10.62
C MET A 81 10.71 -0.59 -11.02
N THR A 82 10.61 0.02 -12.19
CA THR A 82 11.64 0.93 -12.67
C THR A 82 11.83 2.11 -11.70
N THR A 83 10.74 2.68 -11.26
CA THR A 83 10.78 3.80 -10.32
C THR A 83 11.37 3.36 -8.98
N LEU A 84 10.95 2.20 -8.49
CA LEU A 84 11.50 1.68 -7.24
C LEU A 84 12.99 1.43 -7.32
N ARG A 85 13.47 0.91 -8.45
CA ARG A 85 14.91 0.71 -8.63
C ARG A 85 15.67 2.02 -8.62
N LYS A 86 15.12 3.04 -9.26
CA LYS A 86 15.74 4.37 -9.24
C LYS A 86 15.80 4.96 -7.84
N TYR A 87 14.70 4.84 -7.13
CA TYR A 87 14.63 5.32 -5.75
C TYR A 87 15.66 4.58 -4.88
N ALA A 88 15.71 3.27 -5.00
CA ALA A 88 16.65 2.46 -4.22
C ALA A 88 18.08 2.92 -4.45
N ARG A 89 18.47 3.12 -5.71
CA ARG A 89 19.82 3.60 -6.02
C ARG A 89 20.08 4.97 -5.44
N ALA A 90 19.11 5.85 -5.52
CA ALA A 90 19.26 7.21 -5.01
C ALA A 90 19.53 7.22 -3.50
N VAL A 91 18.95 6.27 -2.76
CA VAL A 91 19.14 6.18 -1.31
C VAL A 91 20.19 5.15 -0.91
N GLY A 92 21.03 4.74 -1.86
CA GLY A 92 22.17 3.87 -1.56
C GLY A 92 21.81 2.41 -1.33
N CYS A 93 20.69 1.96 -1.88
CA CYS A 93 20.20 0.61 -1.71
C CYS A 93 20.03 -0.09 -3.04
N HIS A 94 19.79 -1.39 -3.01
CA HIS A 94 19.30 -2.09 -4.18
C HIS A 94 17.93 -2.68 -3.83
N LEU A 95 17.09 -2.80 -4.82
CA LEU A 95 15.74 -3.32 -4.64
C LEU A 95 15.76 -4.84 -4.58
N GLU A 96 15.09 -5.40 -3.61
CA GLU A 96 14.96 -6.84 -3.47
C GLU A 96 13.48 -7.17 -3.37
N ILE A 97 13.03 -8.13 -4.16
CA ILE A 97 11.62 -8.54 -4.19
C ILE A 97 11.56 -10.06 -4.12
N LYS A 98 10.67 -10.56 -3.32
CA LYS A 98 10.50 -12.00 -3.20
C LYS A 98 9.04 -12.33 -2.91
N PHE A 99 8.65 -13.52 -3.30
CA PHE A 99 7.34 -14.05 -2.96
C PHE A 99 7.47 -14.86 -1.69
N VAL A 100 6.60 -14.56 -0.75
CA VAL A 100 6.57 -15.28 0.53
C VAL A 100 5.35 -16.17 0.50
N ALA A 101 5.56 -17.48 0.72
CA ALA A 101 4.46 -18.42 0.68
C ALA A 101 3.50 -18.17 1.84
N GLU A 102 2.21 -18.22 1.54
CA GLU A 102 1.20 -18.10 2.58
C GLU A 102 0.94 -19.45 3.19
N HIS A 103 0.52 -19.46 4.42
CA HIS A 103 0.13 -20.69 5.09
C HIS A 103 -1.24 -21.10 4.58
N ALA A 104 -1.34 -22.34 4.18
CA ALA A 104 -2.61 -22.87 3.70
C ALA A 104 -3.53 -23.17 4.89
#